data_c07abb57709371e038f8f8280b754ec2
#
_entry.id   c07abb57709371e038f8f8280b754ec2
#
_cell.length_a   1.000
_cell.length_b   1.000
_cell.length_c   1.000
_cell.angle_alpha   90.00
_cell.angle_beta   90.00
_cell.angle_gamma   90.00
#
_symmetry.space_group_name_H-M   'P 1'
#
loop_
_entity.id
_entity.type
_entity.pdbx_description
1 polymer ?
#
loop_
_entity_poly.entity_id
_entity_poly.type
_entity_poly.pdbx_seq_one_letter_code
_entity_poly.pdbx_strand_id
1 'polypeptide(L)'
;MRAHQGIIKIPLEAKTKPDVIKELVDVLKKAGKIEDAESVFRAVMLRENMGSTGLEKGIAVPHAKTHKVNNLVLAIGVSPEGIDFDSLDGEPSKLFFLLIATPQQAGPHIEALSEIARLTRSSNFCKLLLNAKTPKEIVEIFSAQ
;
A
#
# COMPACT_ATOMS: atom_id res chain seq x y z
N MET A 1 -0.57 5.07 13.12
CA MET A 1 -1.42 4.53 12.03
C MET A 1 -1.84 3.11 12.35
N ARG A 2 -3.07 2.76 12.07
CA ARG A 2 -3.60 1.42 12.34
C ARG A 2 -4.27 0.86 11.08
N ALA A 3 -4.13 -0.44 10.86
CA ALA A 3 -4.69 -1.10 9.67
C ALA A 3 -6.22 -1.05 9.63
N HIS A 4 -6.91 -0.94 10.77
CA HIS A 4 -8.37 -0.82 10.75
C HIS A 4 -8.86 0.49 10.14
N GLN A 5 -7.96 1.47 9.98
CA GLN A 5 -8.23 2.70 9.25
C GLN A 5 -7.90 2.57 7.77
N GLY A 6 -7.24 1.48 7.39
CA GLY A 6 -6.89 1.17 6.02
C GLY A 6 -7.96 0.31 5.35
N ILE A 7 -7.96 0.35 4.01
CA ILE A 7 -8.83 -0.49 3.20
C ILE A 7 -8.00 -1.64 2.64
N ILE A 8 -8.54 -2.85 2.69
CA ILE A 8 -7.78 -4.06 2.40
C ILE A 8 -8.36 -4.80 1.20
N LYS A 9 -7.49 -5.19 0.27
CA LYS A 9 -7.86 -6.02 -0.88
C LYS A 9 -6.99 -7.26 -0.91
N ILE A 10 -7.59 -8.43 -0.72
CA ILE A 10 -6.93 -9.73 -0.82
C ILE A 10 -7.89 -10.74 -1.47
N PRO A 11 -7.38 -11.54 -2.43
CA PRO A 11 -6.13 -11.30 -3.14
C PRO A 11 -6.27 -10.15 -4.14
N LEU A 12 -5.14 -9.55 -4.50
CA LEU A 12 -5.10 -8.61 -5.62
C LEU A 12 -5.32 -9.40 -6.91
N GLU A 13 -6.07 -8.83 -7.83
CA GLU A 13 -6.35 -9.45 -9.12
C GLU A 13 -5.35 -9.00 -10.19
N ALA A 14 -4.80 -7.80 -10.05
CA ALA A 14 -3.86 -7.21 -10.99
C ALA A 14 -2.58 -8.02 -11.09
N LYS A 15 -1.94 -7.98 -12.27
CA LYS A 15 -0.73 -8.73 -12.56
C LYS A 15 0.45 -7.84 -12.93
N THR A 16 0.23 -6.54 -13.08
CA THR A 16 1.28 -5.59 -13.45
C THR A 16 1.33 -4.45 -12.46
N LYS A 17 2.48 -3.78 -12.40
CA LYS A 17 2.69 -2.65 -11.50
C LYS A 17 1.63 -1.54 -11.65
N PRO A 18 1.36 -1.01 -12.87
CA PRO A 18 0.32 0.01 -13.00
C PRO A 18 -1.06 -0.48 -12.59
N ASP A 19 -1.40 -1.73 -12.91
CA ASP A 19 -2.70 -2.29 -12.59
C ASP A 19 -2.89 -2.51 -11.10
N VAL A 20 -1.83 -2.87 -10.37
CA VAL A 20 -1.89 -2.98 -8.90
C VAL A 20 -2.18 -1.62 -8.28
N ILE A 21 -1.49 -0.60 -8.73
CA ILE A 21 -1.70 0.76 -8.23
C ILE A 21 -3.12 1.20 -8.52
N LYS A 22 -3.60 0.94 -9.73
CA LYS A 22 -4.97 1.27 -10.12
C LYS A 22 -5.99 0.52 -9.26
N GLU A 23 -5.78 -0.77 -9.03
CA GLU A 23 -6.67 -1.59 -8.22
C GLU A 23 -6.78 -1.06 -6.79
N LEU A 24 -5.66 -0.71 -6.18
CA LEU A 24 -5.63 -0.17 -4.82
C LEU A 24 -6.28 1.22 -4.75
N VAL A 25 -6.06 2.07 -5.75
CA VAL A 25 -6.73 3.37 -5.84
C VAL A 25 -8.24 3.18 -5.97
N ASP A 26 -8.68 2.24 -6.79
CA ASP A 26 -10.10 1.94 -6.98
C ASP A 26 -10.76 1.43 -5.68
N VAL A 27 -10.03 0.66 -4.89
CA VAL A 27 -10.50 0.18 -3.58
C VAL A 27 -10.75 1.38 -2.65
N LEU A 28 -9.83 2.35 -2.63
CA LEU A 28 -10.01 3.57 -1.85
C LEU A 28 -11.22 4.39 -2.35
N LYS A 29 -11.41 4.46 -3.65
CA LYS A 29 -12.55 5.17 -4.23
C LYS A 29 -13.86 4.53 -3.82
N LYS A 30 -13.98 3.21 -3.92
CA LYS A 30 -15.20 2.47 -3.55
C LYS A 30 -15.51 2.60 -2.07
N ALA A 31 -14.48 2.73 -1.24
CA ALA A 31 -14.64 2.91 0.21
C ALA A 31 -14.96 4.35 0.58
N GLY A 32 -15.06 5.26 -0.37
CA GLY A 32 -15.35 6.66 -0.11
C GLY A 32 -14.20 7.45 0.48
N LYS A 33 -12.96 6.92 0.41
CA LYS A 33 -11.78 7.58 0.98
C LYS A 33 -11.18 8.63 0.06
N ILE A 34 -11.44 8.51 -1.23
CA ILE A 34 -11.00 9.48 -2.24
C ILE A 34 -12.15 9.70 -3.22
N GLU A 35 -12.16 10.85 -3.89
CA GLU A 35 -13.19 11.19 -4.89
C GLU A 35 -12.66 11.06 -6.32
N ASP A 36 -11.45 11.56 -6.56
CA ASP A 36 -10.86 11.64 -7.90
C ASP A 36 -9.80 10.54 -8.06
N ALA A 37 -10.26 9.33 -8.37
CA ALA A 37 -9.38 8.17 -8.51
C ALA A 37 -8.33 8.38 -9.61
N GLU A 38 -8.70 9.00 -10.73
CA GLU A 38 -7.78 9.20 -11.83
C GLU A 38 -6.62 10.13 -11.44
N SER A 39 -6.93 11.24 -10.77
CA SER A 39 -5.90 12.18 -10.31
C SER A 39 -4.97 11.55 -9.29
N VAL A 40 -5.52 10.76 -8.35
CA VAL A 40 -4.73 10.05 -7.34
C VAL A 40 -3.83 9.02 -8.03
N PHE A 41 -4.37 8.24 -8.95
CA PHE A 41 -3.58 7.26 -9.71
C PHE A 41 -2.40 7.94 -10.42
N ARG A 42 -2.64 9.06 -11.10
CA ARG A 42 -1.58 9.80 -11.80
C ARG A 42 -0.51 10.32 -10.84
N ALA A 43 -0.92 10.79 -9.66
CA ALA A 43 0.04 11.27 -8.66
C ALA A 43 0.96 10.13 -8.17
N VAL A 44 0.38 8.96 -7.94
CA VAL A 44 1.16 7.78 -7.51
C VAL A 44 2.11 7.34 -8.62
N MET A 45 1.62 7.27 -9.86
CA MET A 45 2.45 6.87 -10.99
C MET A 45 3.59 7.86 -11.25
N LEU A 46 3.34 9.15 -11.09
CA LEU A 46 4.36 10.17 -11.24
C LEU A 46 5.49 9.95 -10.21
N ARG A 47 5.13 9.67 -8.95
CA ARG A 47 6.11 9.36 -7.91
C ARG A 47 6.86 8.06 -8.25
N GLU A 48 6.15 7.04 -8.70
CA GLU A 48 6.73 5.73 -9.02
C GLU A 48 7.70 5.81 -10.18
N ASN A 49 7.42 6.67 -11.17
CA ASN A 49 8.30 6.88 -12.31
C ASN A 49 9.61 7.61 -11.95
N MET A 50 9.67 8.24 -10.78
CA MET A 50 10.88 8.88 -10.27
C MET A 50 11.82 7.88 -9.60
N GLY A 51 11.34 6.69 -9.30
CA GLY A 51 12.10 5.62 -8.65
C GLY A 51 11.15 4.64 -8.01
N SER A 52 11.41 3.36 -8.16
CA SER A 52 10.54 2.31 -7.63
C SER A 52 10.40 2.39 -6.11
N THR A 53 9.17 2.18 -5.63
CA THR A 53 8.88 2.00 -4.21
C THR A 53 8.80 0.52 -3.84
N GLY A 54 9.16 -0.37 -4.74
CA GLY A 54 9.36 -1.79 -4.44
C GLY A 54 10.62 -1.95 -3.63
N LEU A 55 10.49 -2.49 -2.42
CA LEU A 55 11.60 -2.66 -1.49
C LEU A 55 12.13 -4.09 -1.55
N GLU A 56 12.71 -4.56 -0.45
CA GLU A 56 13.19 -5.92 -0.34
C GLU A 56 12.11 -6.82 0.25
N LYS A 57 12.30 -8.15 0.13
CA LYS A 57 11.48 -9.17 0.80
C LYS A 57 10.00 -9.13 0.41
N GLY A 58 9.70 -8.71 -0.81
CA GLY A 58 8.34 -8.74 -1.31
C GLY A 58 7.45 -7.60 -0.83
N ILE A 59 8.04 -6.51 -0.34
CA ILE A 59 7.29 -5.36 0.15
C ILE A 59 7.34 -4.25 -0.89
N ALA A 60 6.21 -3.58 -1.14
CA ALA A 60 6.16 -2.37 -1.95
C ALA A 60 5.31 -1.32 -1.25
N VAL A 61 5.72 -0.06 -1.33
CA VAL A 61 5.07 1.04 -0.64
C VAL A 61 4.80 2.20 -1.60
N PRO A 62 3.94 1.98 -2.61
CA PRO A 62 3.57 3.09 -3.50
C PRO A 62 2.89 4.18 -2.69
N HIS A 63 3.24 5.44 -3.00
CA HIS A 63 2.71 6.56 -2.22
C HIS A 63 2.76 7.86 -3.02
N ALA A 64 1.98 8.82 -2.56
CA ALA A 64 1.99 10.17 -3.15
C ALA A 64 1.43 11.19 -2.17
N LYS A 65 1.78 12.45 -2.42
CA LYS A 65 1.15 13.59 -1.78
C LYS A 65 0.32 14.31 -2.85
N THR A 66 -0.92 14.61 -2.53
CA THR A 66 -1.80 15.30 -3.47
C THR A 66 -2.90 16.06 -2.72
N HIS A 67 -3.31 17.19 -3.27
CA HIS A 67 -4.45 17.96 -2.75
C HIS A 67 -5.79 17.27 -3.02
N LYS A 68 -5.80 16.16 -3.75
CA LYS A 68 -7.03 15.46 -4.12
C LYS A 68 -7.56 14.53 -3.03
N VAL A 69 -6.89 14.50 -1.87
CA VAL A 69 -7.40 13.81 -0.68
C VAL A 69 -7.49 14.81 0.47
N ASN A 70 -8.37 14.52 1.43
CA ASN A 70 -8.54 15.38 2.61
C ASN A 70 -7.76 14.90 3.81
N ASN A 71 -7.48 13.61 3.86
CA ASN A 71 -6.78 12.98 4.98
C ASN A 71 -5.81 11.94 4.47
N LEU A 72 -4.87 11.57 5.34
CA LEU A 72 -3.99 10.44 5.09
C LEU A 72 -4.85 9.18 4.93
N VAL A 73 -4.69 8.46 3.83
CA VAL A 73 -5.41 7.23 3.56
C VAL A 73 -4.46 6.11 3.20
N LEU A 74 -4.83 4.88 3.56
CA LEU A 74 -4.02 3.69 3.37
C LEU A 74 -4.86 2.58 2.72
N ALA A 75 -4.29 1.94 1.70
CA ALA A 75 -4.84 0.70 1.15
C ALA A 75 -3.77 -0.38 1.26
N ILE A 76 -4.16 -1.57 1.68
CA ILE A 76 -3.26 -2.72 1.82
C ILE A 76 -3.72 -3.79 0.84
N GLY A 77 -2.76 -4.29 0.06
CA GLY A 77 -3.03 -5.37 -0.89
C GLY A 77 -2.09 -6.53 -0.70
N VAL A 78 -2.58 -7.73 -0.98
CA VAL A 78 -1.79 -8.96 -0.92
C VAL A 78 -1.91 -9.69 -2.24
N SER A 79 -0.77 -9.99 -2.86
CA SER A 79 -0.68 -10.81 -4.06
C SER A 79 0.14 -12.05 -3.72
N PRO A 80 -0.50 -13.20 -3.49
CA PRO A 80 0.25 -14.42 -3.12
C PRO A 80 1.24 -14.87 -4.18
N GLU A 81 0.95 -14.62 -5.46
CA GLU A 81 1.83 -15.01 -6.56
C GLU A 81 2.99 -14.05 -6.79
N GLY A 82 2.83 -12.82 -6.33
CA GLY A 82 3.85 -11.79 -6.54
C GLY A 82 3.71 -11.07 -7.87
N ILE A 83 4.16 -9.83 -7.89
CA ILE A 83 4.07 -8.94 -9.03
C ILE A 83 5.43 -8.25 -9.19
N ASP A 84 5.91 -8.16 -10.44
CA ASP A 84 7.13 -7.40 -10.73
C ASP A 84 6.86 -5.91 -10.48
N PHE A 85 7.49 -5.36 -9.47
CA PHE A 85 7.34 -3.97 -9.06
C PHE A 85 8.64 -3.20 -9.16
N ASP A 86 9.60 -3.70 -9.96
CA ASP A 86 10.94 -3.12 -10.09
C ASP A 86 11.62 -2.96 -8.71
N SER A 87 11.49 -3.99 -7.88
CA SER A 87 11.97 -3.96 -6.50
C SER A 87 13.48 -3.87 -6.42
N LEU A 88 13.97 -3.31 -5.30
CA LEU A 88 15.40 -3.14 -5.07
C LEU A 88 16.18 -4.44 -5.15
N ASP A 89 15.59 -5.55 -4.70
CA ASP A 89 16.24 -6.86 -4.72
C ASP A 89 15.91 -7.69 -5.98
N GLY A 90 15.16 -7.12 -6.92
CA GLY A 90 14.76 -7.80 -8.14
C GLY A 90 13.70 -8.88 -7.97
N GLU A 91 13.21 -9.09 -6.74
CA GLU A 91 12.21 -10.11 -6.46
C GLU A 91 10.78 -9.57 -6.59
N PRO A 92 9.79 -10.43 -6.86
CA PRO A 92 8.40 -9.99 -6.93
C PRO A 92 7.91 -9.43 -5.60
N SER A 93 7.03 -8.43 -5.67
CA SER A 93 6.37 -7.88 -4.49
C SER A 93 5.05 -8.61 -4.24
N LYS A 94 4.77 -8.88 -2.98
CA LYS A 94 3.57 -9.61 -2.57
C LYS A 94 2.70 -8.85 -1.57
N LEU A 95 3.31 -7.92 -0.82
CA LEU A 95 2.62 -7.06 0.14
C LEU A 95 2.73 -5.62 -0.34
N PHE A 96 1.59 -4.94 -0.43
CA PHE A 96 1.51 -3.59 -0.96
C PHE A 96 0.84 -2.67 0.04
N PHE A 97 1.47 -1.54 0.31
CA PHE A 97 0.92 -0.50 1.18
C PHE A 97 0.85 0.79 0.37
N LEU A 98 -0.34 1.12 -0.12
CA LEU A 98 -0.56 2.37 -0.84
C LEU A 98 -0.93 3.46 0.15
N LEU A 99 -0.11 4.51 0.20
CA LEU A 99 -0.27 5.60 1.15
C LEU A 99 -0.42 6.93 0.41
N ILE A 100 -1.53 7.62 0.66
CA ILE A 100 -1.82 8.92 0.04
C ILE A 100 -2.01 9.96 1.14
N ALA A 101 -1.36 11.09 1.02
CA ALA A 101 -1.46 12.18 2.00
C ALA A 101 -1.63 13.51 1.30
N THR A 102 -2.10 14.50 2.06
CA THR A 102 -2.08 15.88 1.58
C THR A 102 -0.66 16.45 1.80
N PRO A 103 -0.25 17.48 1.04
CA PRO A 103 1.06 18.11 1.27
C PRO A 103 1.22 18.65 2.70
N GLN A 104 0.12 19.03 3.36
CA GLN A 104 0.14 19.53 4.72
C GLN A 104 0.38 18.42 5.76
N GLN A 105 0.26 17.16 5.36
CA GLN A 105 0.45 16.00 6.25
C GLN A 105 1.81 15.32 6.05
N ALA A 106 2.85 16.11 5.75
CA ALA A 106 4.19 15.56 5.52
C ALA A 106 4.71 14.78 6.75
N GLY A 107 4.49 15.29 7.97
CA GLY A 107 4.88 14.60 9.19
C GLY A 107 4.16 13.26 9.37
N PRO A 108 2.81 13.24 9.40
CA PRO A 108 2.06 11.98 9.47
C PRO A 108 2.40 11.00 8.34
N HIS A 109 2.69 11.50 7.14
CA HIS A 109 3.09 10.65 6.01
C HIS A 109 4.41 9.93 6.31
N ILE A 110 5.41 10.67 6.80
CA ILE A 110 6.71 10.07 7.17
C ILE A 110 6.54 9.08 8.31
N GLU A 111 5.73 9.39 9.31
CA GLU A 111 5.45 8.49 10.42
C GLU A 111 4.83 7.19 9.96
N ALA A 112 3.86 7.25 9.01
CA ALA A 112 3.20 6.07 8.47
C ALA A 112 4.20 5.21 7.69
N LEU A 113 5.04 5.82 6.85
CA LEU A 113 6.08 5.10 6.12
C LEU A 113 7.06 4.42 7.08
N SER A 114 7.47 5.11 8.14
CA SER A 114 8.39 4.57 9.14
C SER A 114 7.77 3.39 9.89
N GLU A 115 6.49 3.47 10.23
CA GLU A 115 5.77 2.38 10.89
C GLU A 115 5.68 1.15 10.01
N ILE A 116 5.36 1.33 8.72
CA ILE A 116 5.32 0.22 7.77
C ILE A 116 6.71 -0.42 7.67
N ALA A 117 7.77 0.40 7.56
CA ALA A 117 9.14 -0.11 7.49
C ALA A 117 9.51 -0.89 8.75
N ARG A 118 9.11 -0.41 9.92
CA ARG A 118 9.38 -1.08 11.20
C ARG A 118 8.69 -2.44 11.26
N LEU A 119 7.41 -2.49 10.96
CA LEU A 119 6.63 -3.73 11.03
C LEU A 119 7.12 -4.76 10.02
N THR A 120 7.41 -4.33 8.80
CA THR A 120 7.80 -5.26 7.73
C THR A 120 9.24 -5.75 7.84
N ARG A 121 10.04 -5.24 8.77
CA ARG A 121 11.33 -5.86 9.11
C ARG A 121 11.15 -7.22 9.77
N SER A 122 10.01 -7.46 10.41
CA SER A 122 9.72 -8.76 11.00
C SER A 122 9.26 -9.72 9.91
N SER A 123 10.05 -10.76 9.63
CA SER A 123 9.66 -11.77 8.66
C SER A 123 8.43 -12.54 9.13
N ASN A 124 8.27 -12.70 10.44
CA ASN A 124 7.10 -13.37 11.01
C ASN A 124 5.82 -12.56 10.73
N PHE A 125 5.88 -11.25 10.94
CA PHE A 125 4.76 -10.36 10.64
C PHE A 125 4.37 -10.46 9.16
N CYS A 126 5.35 -10.41 8.25
CA CYS A 126 5.10 -10.52 6.82
C CYS A 126 4.46 -11.88 6.46
N LYS A 127 4.94 -12.97 7.06
CA LYS A 127 4.36 -14.30 6.83
C LYS A 127 2.91 -14.37 7.27
N LEU A 128 2.58 -13.76 8.42
CA LEU A 128 1.20 -13.70 8.89
C LEU A 128 0.31 -12.98 7.89
N LEU A 129 0.76 -11.85 7.36
CA LEU A 129 -0.01 -11.11 6.35
C LEU A 129 -0.19 -11.92 5.07
N LEU A 130 0.87 -12.58 4.60
CA LEU A 130 0.81 -13.38 3.38
C LEU A 130 -0.13 -14.58 3.50
N ASN A 131 -0.27 -15.13 4.70
CA ASN A 131 -1.14 -16.29 4.95
C ASN A 131 -2.57 -15.91 5.32
N ALA A 132 -2.85 -14.63 5.50
CA ALA A 132 -4.20 -14.17 5.81
C ALA A 132 -5.14 -14.44 4.63
N LYS A 133 -6.37 -14.82 4.95
CA LYS A 133 -7.39 -15.18 3.95
C LYS A 133 -8.46 -14.10 3.80
N THR A 134 -8.61 -13.25 4.80
CA THR A 134 -9.66 -12.23 4.83
C THR A 134 -9.09 -10.89 5.29
N PRO A 135 -9.75 -9.78 4.91
CA PRO A 135 -9.38 -8.47 5.44
C PRO A 135 -9.42 -8.40 6.97
N LYS A 136 -10.36 -9.10 7.58
CA LYS A 136 -10.48 -9.13 9.05
C LYS A 136 -9.22 -9.70 9.70
N GLU A 137 -8.65 -10.76 9.13
CA GLU A 137 -7.41 -11.35 9.64
C GLU A 137 -6.26 -10.35 9.58
N ILE A 138 -6.16 -9.58 8.49
CA ILE A 138 -5.14 -8.54 8.35
C ILE A 138 -5.27 -7.50 9.47
N VAL A 139 -6.49 -7.04 9.73
CA VAL A 139 -6.75 -6.08 10.81
C VAL A 139 -6.33 -6.65 12.17
N GLU A 140 -6.66 -7.91 12.42
CA GLU A 140 -6.30 -8.58 13.68
C GLU A 140 -4.78 -8.67 13.86
N ILE A 141 -4.06 -9.01 12.79
CA ILE A 141 -2.59 -9.09 12.82
C ILE A 141 -1.98 -7.73 13.19
N PHE A 142 -2.45 -6.65 12.57
CA PHE A 142 -1.97 -5.31 12.91
C PHE A 142 -2.32 -4.91 14.34
N SER A 143 -3.50 -5.27 14.81
CA SER A 143 -3.94 -4.93 16.17
C SER A 143 -3.13 -5.62 17.25
N ALA A 144 -2.49 -6.73 16.94
CA ALA A 144 -1.66 -7.47 17.87
C ALA A 144 -0.23 -6.93 18.00
N GLN A 145 0.12 -5.90 17.25
CA GLN A 145 1.48 -5.34 17.26
C GLN A 145 1.74 -4.34 18.38
#